data_1add82d00752f0dbe84899bc156bc317
#
_entry.id   1add82d00752f0dbe84899bc156bc317
#
_cell.length_a   1.000
_cell.length_b   1.000
_cell.length_c   1.000
_cell.angle_alpha   90.00
_cell.angle_beta   90.00
_cell.angle_gamma   90.00
#
_symmetry.space_group_name_H-M   'P 1'
#
loop_
_entity.id
_entity.type
_entity.pdbx_description
1 polymer ?
#
loop_
_entity_poly.entity_id
_entity_poly.type
_entity_poly.pdbx_seq_one_letter_code
_entity_poly.pdbx_strand_id
1 'polypeptide(L)'
;MLFTWVSVQQSGEQLRIAERGQVTGRFNAAIGNLSSSAVDVRLGGIYGLERLMRDSPHDHPTVVTLLTAYVREHTHGQAGGSADARPAADVQAAMTVLANRDPTRDGRGDFNLRNVRLRNLSYMGMWDRARQRVIGINFREADFSDADLRSADLELAHLAGAIMARTSLQEATLNQAELTDTDLTDANLNQSHLARADLRRIQAARAHFDETDLTSAVLEDARLQRASLVRASLPHAILRGADLRGVDLRDADFTDADLTGADFRGAKNLLTAEFKGAVRKGTRGLPP
;
A
#
# COMPACT_ATOMS: atom_id res chain seq x y z
N MET A 1 10.30 -43.69 39.17
CA MET A 1 9.94 -42.31 38.81
C MET A 1 10.94 -41.63 37.85
N LEU A 2 12.26 -41.84 37.94
CA LEU A 2 13.26 -41.24 37.03
C LEU A 2 13.14 -41.76 35.58
N PHE A 3 12.85 -43.01 35.35
CA PHE A 3 12.75 -43.58 33.97
C PHE A 3 11.55 -43.08 33.18
N THR A 4 10.43 -42.79 33.82
CA THR A 4 9.25 -42.22 33.16
C THR A 4 9.45 -40.78 32.75
N TRP A 5 10.23 -39.99 33.49
CA TRP A 5 10.50 -38.59 33.18
C TRP A 5 11.44 -38.45 31.99
N VAL A 6 12.50 -39.28 31.91
CA VAL A 6 13.44 -39.31 30.77
C VAL A 6 12.75 -39.75 29.48
N SER A 7 11.84 -40.74 29.52
CA SER A 7 11.11 -41.19 28.33
C SER A 7 10.11 -40.14 27.82
N VAL A 8 9.48 -39.37 28.68
CA VAL A 8 8.57 -38.27 28.29
C VAL A 8 9.34 -37.12 27.67
N GLN A 9 10.51 -36.75 28.19
CA GLN A 9 11.38 -35.74 27.56
C GLN A 9 11.88 -36.19 26.18
N GLN A 10 12.33 -37.45 26.07
CA GLN A 10 12.82 -38.01 24.81
C GLN A 10 11.72 -38.09 23.73
N SER A 11 10.48 -38.45 24.12
CA SER A 11 9.32 -38.44 23.23
C SER A 11 8.94 -37.02 22.79
N GLY A 12 9.03 -36.02 23.68
CA GLY A 12 8.76 -34.62 23.36
C GLY A 12 9.80 -34.01 22.39
N GLU A 13 11.06 -34.45 22.50
CA GLU A 13 12.12 -34.01 21.61
C GLU A 13 12.02 -34.66 20.23
N GLN A 14 11.68 -35.94 20.15
CA GLN A 14 11.39 -36.65 18.89
C GLN A 14 10.18 -36.04 18.17
N LEU A 15 9.11 -35.69 18.85
CA LEU A 15 7.96 -35.01 18.28
C LEU A 15 8.36 -33.66 17.69
N ARG A 16 9.15 -32.85 18.39
CA ARG A 16 9.64 -31.54 17.88
C ARG A 16 10.54 -31.69 16.65
N ILE A 17 11.38 -32.70 16.62
CA ILE A 17 12.24 -33.00 15.45
C ILE A 17 11.37 -33.42 14.26
N ALA A 18 10.36 -34.27 14.49
CA ALA A 18 9.44 -34.71 13.46
C ALA A 18 8.60 -33.55 12.92
N GLU A 19 8.08 -32.66 13.78
CA GLU A 19 7.35 -31.46 13.39
C GLU A 19 8.21 -30.49 12.57
N ARG A 20 9.45 -30.23 12.99
CA ARG A 20 10.39 -29.40 12.22
C ARG A 20 10.72 -30.02 10.86
N GLY A 21 10.93 -31.34 10.80
CA GLY A 21 11.14 -32.04 9.55
C GLY A 21 9.95 -31.94 8.60
N GLN A 22 8.73 -32.01 9.13
CA GLN A 22 7.51 -31.86 8.35
C GLN A 22 7.32 -30.42 7.82
N VAL A 23 7.61 -29.40 8.64
CA VAL A 23 7.58 -27.98 8.24
C VAL A 23 8.58 -27.74 7.12
N THR A 24 9.83 -28.20 7.26
CA THR A 24 10.87 -28.07 6.26
C THR A 24 10.49 -28.79 4.95
N GLY A 25 9.90 -29.99 5.03
CA GLY A 25 9.42 -30.70 3.84
C GLY A 25 8.31 -29.96 3.11
N ARG A 26 7.34 -29.38 3.82
CA ARG A 26 6.28 -28.55 3.21
C ARG A 26 6.83 -27.28 2.58
N PHE A 27 7.79 -26.64 3.23
CA PHE A 27 8.46 -25.44 2.72
C PHE A 27 9.18 -25.73 1.40
N ASN A 28 10.00 -26.78 1.36
CA ASN A 28 10.72 -27.18 0.14
C ASN A 28 9.77 -27.57 -1.00
N ALA A 29 8.69 -28.28 -0.71
CA ALA A 29 7.66 -28.62 -1.69
C ALA A 29 6.98 -27.37 -2.25
N ALA A 30 6.62 -26.41 -1.39
CA ALA A 30 6.01 -25.16 -1.81
C ALA A 30 6.95 -24.34 -2.71
N ILE A 31 8.23 -24.22 -2.37
CA ILE A 31 9.25 -23.57 -3.21
C ILE A 31 9.39 -24.29 -4.56
N GLY A 32 9.47 -25.61 -4.56
CA GLY A 32 9.53 -26.37 -5.80
C GLY A 32 8.33 -26.11 -6.72
N ASN A 33 7.14 -25.99 -6.14
CA ASN A 33 5.93 -25.66 -6.87
C ASN A 33 5.95 -24.25 -7.49
N LEU A 34 6.56 -23.25 -6.83
CA LEU A 34 6.68 -21.89 -7.38
C LEU A 34 7.48 -21.84 -8.69
N SER A 35 8.39 -22.76 -8.89
CA SER A 35 9.24 -22.85 -10.10
C SER A 35 8.54 -23.54 -11.28
N SER A 36 7.31 -24.04 -11.11
CA SER A 36 6.58 -24.76 -12.14
C SER A 36 6.14 -23.84 -13.29
N SER A 37 6.16 -24.36 -14.52
CA SER A 37 5.55 -23.69 -15.68
C SER A 37 4.02 -23.63 -15.60
N ALA A 38 3.38 -24.58 -14.88
CA ALA A 38 1.93 -24.66 -14.72
C ALA A 38 1.45 -23.73 -13.61
N VAL A 39 0.53 -22.82 -13.95
CA VAL A 39 -0.02 -21.83 -13.00
C VAL A 39 -0.71 -22.49 -11.80
N ASP A 40 -1.43 -23.57 -12.01
CA ASP A 40 -2.14 -24.28 -10.93
C ASP A 40 -1.18 -24.85 -9.90
N VAL A 41 0.01 -25.33 -10.34
CA VAL A 41 1.06 -25.82 -9.44
C VAL A 41 1.68 -24.66 -8.66
N ARG A 42 1.93 -23.51 -9.31
CA ARG A 42 2.43 -22.30 -8.63
C ARG A 42 1.43 -21.78 -7.59
N LEU A 43 0.13 -21.77 -7.91
CA LEU A 43 -0.94 -21.44 -6.94
C LEU A 43 -0.90 -22.39 -5.74
N GLY A 44 -0.73 -23.69 -5.95
CA GLY A 44 -0.54 -24.66 -4.87
C GLY A 44 0.66 -24.35 -3.98
N GLY A 45 1.78 -23.88 -4.58
CA GLY A 45 2.96 -23.39 -3.85
C GLY A 45 2.66 -22.16 -2.99
N ILE A 46 1.99 -21.14 -3.57
CA ILE A 46 1.63 -19.90 -2.89
C ILE A 46 0.72 -20.15 -1.68
N TYR A 47 -0.35 -20.93 -1.85
CA TYR A 47 -1.26 -21.27 -0.74
C TYR A 47 -0.63 -22.23 0.27
N GLY A 48 0.33 -23.07 -0.16
CA GLY A 48 1.17 -23.85 0.74
C GLY A 48 2.02 -22.96 1.66
N LEU A 49 2.62 -21.90 1.11
CA LEU A 49 3.36 -20.89 1.87
C LEU A 49 2.45 -20.07 2.78
N GLU A 50 1.26 -19.69 2.35
CA GLU A 50 0.27 -19.02 3.21
C GLU A 50 -0.06 -19.85 4.45
N ARG A 51 -0.29 -21.14 4.27
CA ARG A 51 -0.54 -22.05 5.40
C ARG A 51 0.66 -22.13 6.33
N LEU A 52 1.87 -22.19 5.75
CA LEU A 52 3.11 -22.19 6.53
C LEU A 52 3.26 -20.94 7.39
N MET A 53 2.95 -19.76 6.84
CA MET A 53 2.97 -18.49 7.57
C MET A 53 2.03 -18.50 8.80
N ARG A 54 0.89 -19.17 8.68
CA ARG A 54 -0.06 -19.32 9.82
C ARG A 54 0.43 -20.31 10.85
N ASP A 55 0.94 -21.46 10.40
CA ASP A 55 1.32 -22.59 11.27
C ASP A 55 2.69 -22.35 11.94
N SER A 56 3.62 -21.60 11.32
CA SER A 56 4.98 -21.36 11.81
C SER A 56 5.33 -19.87 11.87
N PRO A 57 5.16 -19.18 13.00
CA PRO A 57 5.56 -17.78 13.17
C PRO A 57 7.04 -17.52 12.89
N HIS A 58 7.90 -18.52 13.06
CA HIS A 58 9.34 -18.42 12.81
C HIS A 58 9.65 -18.27 11.32
N ASP A 59 8.89 -18.95 10.45
CA ASP A 59 9.11 -18.97 9.02
C ASP A 59 8.38 -17.81 8.30
N HIS A 60 7.51 -17.09 9.01
CA HIS A 60 6.71 -15.99 8.46
C HIS A 60 7.55 -14.94 7.72
N PRO A 61 8.63 -14.36 8.28
CA PRO A 61 9.44 -13.36 7.56
C PRO A 61 10.07 -13.92 6.28
N THR A 62 10.50 -15.19 6.32
CA THR A 62 11.10 -15.86 5.16
C THR A 62 10.08 -16.03 4.04
N VAL A 63 8.83 -16.40 4.37
CA VAL A 63 7.76 -16.52 3.38
C VAL A 63 7.41 -15.15 2.79
N VAL A 64 7.33 -14.09 3.59
CA VAL A 64 7.11 -12.72 3.09
C VAL A 64 8.19 -12.34 2.09
N THR A 65 9.47 -12.52 2.43
CA THR A 65 10.61 -12.24 1.55
C THR A 65 10.52 -13.05 0.23
N LEU A 66 10.17 -14.32 0.32
CA LEU A 66 10.06 -15.20 -0.84
C LEU A 66 8.91 -14.78 -1.77
N LEU A 67 7.73 -14.48 -1.22
CA LEU A 67 6.58 -14.06 -2.03
C LEU A 67 6.78 -12.67 -2.64
N THR A 68 7.43 -11.75 -1.95
CA THR A 68 7.79 -10.44 -2.53
C THR A 68 8.80 -10.58 -3.67
N ALA A 69 9.79 -11.45 -3.52
CA ALA A 69 10.74 -11.78 -4.59
C ALA A 69 10.02 -12.43 -5.78
N TYR A 70 9.10 -13.36 -5.52
CA TYR A 70 8.27 -13.99 -6.54
C TYR A 70 7.47 -12.95 -7.35
N VAL A 71 6.79 -12.03 -6.68
CA VAL A 71 6.01 -10.96 -7.33
C VAL A 71 6.92 -10.10 -8.21
N ARG A 72 8.08 -9.68 -7.71
CA ARG A 72 9.02 -8.88 -8.50
C ARG A 72 9.47 -9.61 -9.76
N GLU A 73 9.89 -10.87 -9.64
CA GLU A 73 10.38 -11.65 -10.78
C GLU A 73 9.29 -11.84 -11.84
N HIS A 74 8.06 -12.15 -11.41
CA HIS A 74 6.96 -12.44 -12.34
C HIS A 74 6.26 -11.19 -12.89
N THR A 75 6.61 -10.00 -12.39
CA THR A 75 6.14 -8.71 -12.92
C THR A 75 7.21 -7.97 -13.71
N HIS A 76 8.49 -8.40 -13.67
CA HIS A 76 9.56 -7.87 -14.50
C HIS A 76 9.41 -8.33 -15.95
N GLY A 77 9.72 -7.45 -16.89
CA GLY A 77 9.84 -7.83 -18.32
C GLY A 77 8.53 -7.89 -19.12
N GLN A 78 7.35 -7.68 -18.54
CA GLN A 78 6.09 -7.58 -19.29
C GLN A 78 5.94 -6.20 -19.99
N ALA A 79 6.99 -5.77 -20.69
CA ALA A 79 6.94 -4.60 -21.55
C ALA A 79 6.07 -4.94 -22.77
N GLY A 80 4.82 -4.50 -22.79
CA GLY A 80 3.91 -4.68 -23.93
C GLY A 80 2.55 -5.31 -23.61
N GLY A 81 2.25 -5.58 -22.36
CA GLY A 81 0.87 -5.93 -21.98
C GLY A 81 -0.10 -4.79 -22.29
N SER A 82 -1.34 -5.14 -22.70
CA SER A 82 -2.44 -4.17 -22.84
C SER A 82 -2.52 -3.28 -21.60
N ALA A 83 -2.95 -2.01 -21.80
CA ALA A 83 -3.21 -1.09 -20.68
C ALA A 83 -4.19 -1.69 -19.65
N ASP A 84 -5.08 -2.58 -20.11
CA ASP A 84 -6.10 -3.25 -19.29
C ASP A 84 -5.65 -4.60 -18.72
N ALA A 85 -4.38 -5.01 -18.89
CA ALA A 85 -3.91 -6.30 -18.41
C ALA A 85 -3.88 -6.32 -16.87
N ARG A 86 -4.60 -7.29 -16.30
CA ARG A 86 -4.53 -7.60 -14.86
C ARG A 86 -3.26 -8.41 -14.55
N PRO A 87 -2.78 -8.38 -13.30
CA PRO A 87 -1.72 -9.30 -12.88
C PRO A 87 -2.10 -10.75 -13.16
N ALA A 88 -1.13 -11.59 -13.50
CA ALA A 88 -1.35 -13.02 -13.64
C ALA A 88 -1.94 -13.62 -12.35
N ALA A 89 -2.72 -14.71 -12.47
CA ALA A 89 -3.47 -15.26 -11.34
C ALA A 89 -2.59 -15.64 -10.14
N ASP A 90 -1.40 -16.14 -10.38
CA ASP A 90 -0.41 -16.47 -9.36
C ASP A 90 0.20 -15.23 -8.70
N VAL A 91 0.47 -14.16 -9.46
CA VAL A 91 0.88 -12.86 -8.93
C VAL A 91 -0.23 -12.26 -8.06
N GLN A 92 -1.48 -12.27 -8.55
CA GLN A 92 -2.65 -11.81 -7.77
C GLN A 92 -2.80 -12.61 -6.47
N ALA A 93 -2.63 -13.93 -6.51
CA ALA A 93 -2.69 -14.81 -5.33
C ALA A 93 -1.56 -14.49 -4.33
N ALA A 94 -0.32 -14.32 -4.81
CA ALA A 94 0.81 -13.94 -3.97
C ALA A 94 0.58 -12.58 -3.28
N MET A 95 0.08 -11.59 -4.03
CA MET A 95 -0.29 -10.29 -3.47
C MET A 95 -1.42 -10.41 -2.43
N THR A 96 -2.41 -11.28 -2.67
CA THR A 96 -3.49 -11.53 -1.69
C THR A 96 -2.95 -12.11 -0.39
N VAL A 97 -2.03 -13.07 -0.46
CA VAL A 97 -1.38 -13.65 0.74
C VAL A 97 -0.58 -12.60 1.48
N LEU A 98 0.23 -11.80 0.76
CA LEU A 98 1.03 -10.72 1.34
C LEU A 98 0.16 -9.63 1.98
N ALA A 99 -0.94 -9.27 1.35
CA ALA A 99 -1.87 -8.24 1.83
C ALA A 99 -2.61 -8.64 3.12
N ASN A 100 -2.88 -9.92 3.29
CA ASN A 100 -3.65 -10.45 4.43
C ASN A 100 -2.77 -11.08 5.53
N ARG A 101 -1.46 -10.93 5.46
CA ARG A 101 -0.53 -11.44 6.46
C ARG A 101 -0.66 -10.70 7.80
N ASP A 102 -0.11 -11.28 8.84
CA ASP A 102 0.05 -10.61 10.14
C ASP A 102 1.35 -9.78 10.15
N PRO A 103 1.31 -8.46 9.99
CA PRO A 103 2.52 -7.63 9.89
C PRO A 103 3.34 -7.61 11.19
N THR A 104 2.75 -7.95 12.34
CA THR A 104 3.48 -8.02 13.62
C THR A 104 4.53 -9.13 13.63
N ARG A 105 4.45 -10.05 12.66
CA ARG A 105 5.35 -11.20 12.50
C ARG A 105 6.38 -11.04 11.39
N ASP A 106 6.36 -9.93 10.65
CA ASP A 106 7.28 -9.71 9.51
C ASP A 106 8.76 -9.61 9.94
N GLY A 107 9.01 -9.35 11.22
CA GLY A 107 10.37 -9.14 11.74
C GLY A 107 11.00 -7.86 11.18
N ARG A 108 12.28 -7.93 10.83
CA ARG A 108 13.02 -6.84 10.15
C ARG A 108 13.12 -7.06 8.65
N GLY A 109 12.25 -7.89 8.07
CA GLY A 109 12.28 -8.22 6.64
C GLY A 109 11.84 -7.03 5.79
N ASP A 110 12.53 -6.79 4.67
CA ASP A 110 12.13 -5.79 3.69
C ASP A 110 10.88 -6.27 2.95
N PHE A 111 9.76 -5.58 3.14
CA PHE A 111 8.58 -5.77 2.30
C PHE A 111 8.76 -4.99 0.98
N ASN A 112 9.65 -5.51 0.15
CA ASN A 112 10.18 -4.86 -1.03
C ASN A 112 9.41 -5.23 -2.30
N LEU A 113 8.58 -4.31 -2.77
CA LEU A 113 7.78 -4.39 -3.99
C LEU A 113 8.18 -3.29 -5.00
N ARG A 114 9.48 -2.93 -5.03
CA ARG A 114 9.99 -1.92 -5.97
C ARG A 114 9.88 -2.40 -7.41
N ASN A 115 9.59 -1.46 -8.30
CA ASN A 115 9.51 -1.69 -9.75
C ASN A 115 8.51 -2.78 -10.18
N VAL A 116 7.57 -3.19 -9.32
CA VAL A 116 6.53 -4.16 -9.68
C VAL A 116 5.51 -3.56 -10.64
N ARG A 117 4.93 -4.39 -11.51
CA ARG A 117 3.84 -4.02 -12.41
C ARG A 117 2.56 -4.71 -11.98
N LEU A 118 1.70 -3.98 -11.31
CA LEU A 118 0.49 -4.47 -10.69
C LEU A 118 -0.73 -3.63 -11.11
N ARG A 119 -0.76 -3.25 -12.40
CA ARG A 119 -1.92 -2.53 -12.97
C ARG A 119 -3.19 -3.33 -12.78
N ASN A 120 -4.29 -2.64 -12.54
CA ASN A 120 -5.59 -3.28 -12.34
C ASN A 120 -5.55 -4.37 -11.25
N LEU A 121 -4.64 -4.24 -10.27
CA LEU A 121 -4.62 -5.11 -9.10
C LEU A 121 -5.99 -5.07 -8.44
N SER A 122 -6.65 -6.21 -8.33
CA SER A 122 -8.00 -6.28 -7.78
C SER A 122 -7.98 -6.18 -6.26
N TYR A 123 -9.04 -5.62 -5.69
CA TYR A 123 -9.24 -5.56 -4.24
C TYR A 123 -9.00 -6.91 -3.57
N MET A 124 -8.22 -6.92 -2.50
CA MET A 124 -7.78 -8.12 -1.79
C MET A 124 -8.23 -8.13 -0.32
N GLY A 125 -9.02 -7.15 0.08
CA GLY A 125 -9.50 -7.05 1.45
C GLY A 125 -10.38 -8.23 1.85
N MET A 126 -10.37 -8.55 3.13
CA MET A 126 -11.12 -9.67 3.70
C MET A 126 -12.31 -9.17 4.52
N TRP A 127 -13.42 -9.93 4.47
CA TRP A 127 -14.53 -9.71 5.38
C TRP A 127 -14.22 -10.33 6.75
N ASP A 128 -14.03 -9.50 7.77
CA ASP A 128 -13.91 -9.94 9.17
C ASP A 128 -15.31 -10.25 9.74
N ARG A 129 -15.63 -11.55 9.81
CA ARG A 129 -16.91 -12.00 10.35
C ARG A 129 -17.10 -11.66 11.84
N ALA A 130 -16.00 -11.61 12.59
CA ALA A 130 -16.05 -11.33 14.03
C ALA A 130 -16.36 -9.86 14.31
N ARG A 131 -15.82 -8.94 13.46
CA ARG A 131 -16.04 -7.49 13.58
C ARG A 131 -17.09 -6.95 12.62
N GLN A 132 -17.67 -7.81 11.78
CA GLN A 132 -18.65 -7.44 10.74
C GLN A 132 -18.22 -6.23 9.89
N ARG A 133 -16.97 -6.20 9.47
CA ARG A 133 -16.40 -5.14 8.64
C ARG A 133 -15.41 -5.70 7.63
N VAL A 134 -15.21 -4.96 6.55
CA VAL A 134 -14.10 -5.20 5.64
C VAL A 134 -12.80 -4.78 6.31
N ILE A 135 -11.79 -5.64 6.28
CA ILE A 135 -10.42 -5.29 6.68
C ILE A 135 -9.68 -4.91 5.43
N GLY A 136 -9.12 -3.71 5.41
CA GLY A 136 -8.23 -3.26 4.34
C GLY A 136 -6.96 -4.13 4.26
N ILE A 137 -6.37 -4.15 3.08
CA ILE A 137 -5.09 -4.82 2.83
C ILE A 137 -3.96 -4.12 3.60
N ASN A 138 -2.98 -4.89 4.07
CA ASN A 138 -1.90 -4.34 4.88
C ASN A 138 -0.57 -4.26 4.11
N PHE A 139 -0.22 -3.04 3.72
CA PHE A 139 1.02 -2.67 3.06
C PHE A 139 1.81 -1.60 3.84
N ARG A 140 1.66 -1.57 5.17
CA ARG A 140 2.43 -0.67 6.03
C ARG A 140 3.93 -0.91 5.80
N GLU A 141 4.67 0.20 5.71
CA GLU A 141 6.13 0.20 5.53
C GLU A 141 6.63 -0.53 4.27
N ALA A 142 5.73 -0.94 3.35
CA ALA A 142 6.12 -1.56 2.08
C ALA A 142 6.85 -0.56 1.17
N ASP A 143 7.85 -1.03 0.45
CA ASP A 143 8.54 -0.23 -0.57
C ASP A 143 7.96 -0.53 -1.97
N PHE A 144 7.14 0.39 -2.47
CA PHE A 144 6.57 0.40 -3.81
C PHE A 144 7.25 1.42 -4.74
N SER A 145 8.47 1.88 -4.41
CA SER A 145 9.16 2.86 -5.24
C SER A 145 9.23 2.39 -6.69
N ASP A 146 8.93 3.30 -7.61
CA ASP A 146 8.94 3.05 -9.06
C ASP A 146 7.92 1.97 -9.52
N ALA A 147 6.98 1.57 -8.69
CA ALA A 147 5.95 0.57 -9.03
C ALA A 147 4.88 1.16 -9.96
N ASP A 148 4.26 0.28 -10.77
CA ASP A 148 3.10 0.61 -11.60
C ASP A 148 1.83 0.00 -10.98
N LEU A 149 1.07 0.85 -10.29
CA LEU A 149 -0.18 0.54 -9.60
C LEU A 149 -1.38 1.25 -10.25
N ARG A 150 -1.28 1.57 -11.55
CA ARG A 150 -2.37 2.24 -12.26
C ARG A 150 -3.65 1.44 -12.21
N SER A 151 -4.75 2.14 -11.96
CA SER A 151 -6.10 1.54 -11.82
C SER A 151 -6.16 0.41 -10.79
N ALA A 152 -5.22 0.33 -9.84
CA ALA A 152 -5.25 -0.64 -8.74
C ALA A 152 -6.35 -0.29 -7.75
N ASP A 153 -7.00 -1.30 -7.21
CA ASP A 153 -7.98 -1.15 -6.13
C ASP A 153 -7.28 -1.33 -4.77
N LEU A 154 -7.05 -0.18 -4.13
CA LEU A 154 -6.40 -0.04 -2.83
C LEU A 154 -7.37 0.59 -1.81
N GLU A 155 -8.68 0.44 -2.02
CA GLU A 155 -9.69 0.94 -1.08
C GLU A 155 -9.44 0.37 0.32
N LEU A 156 -9.53 1.24 1.35
CA LEU A 156 -9.26 0.88 2.75
C LEU A 156 -7.85 0.34 3.02
N ALA A 157 -6.90 0.47 2.09
CA ALA A 157 -5.55 -0.05 2.28
C ALA A 157 -4.82 0.64 3.44
N HIS A 158 -4.08 -0.14 4.24
CA HIS A 158 -3.16 0.37 5.25
C HIS A 158 -1.77 0.54 4.62
N LEU A 159 -1.42 1.76 4.26
CA LEU A 159 -0.18 2.16 3.59
C LEU A 159 0.69 3.07 4.46
N ALA A 160 0.38 3.18 5.76
CA ALA A 160 1.12 4.07 6.66
C ALA A 160 2.63 3.75 6.65
N GLY A 161 3.46 4.78 6.46
CA GLY A 161 4.91 4.66 6.38
C GLY A 161 5.43 3.98 5.12
N ALA A 162 4.59 3.66 4.14
CA ALA A 162 5.03 3.06 2.88
C ALA A 162 5.91 4.04 2.07
N ILE A 163 6.84 3.50 1.28
CA ILE A 163 7.65 4.25 0.34
C ILE A 163 7.05 4.07 -1.05
N MET A 164 6.42 5.12 -1.59
CA MET A 164 5.76 5.12 -2.89
C MET A 164 6.35 6.20 -3.81
N ALA A 165 7.63 6.51 -3.62
CA ALA A 165 8.30 7.51 -4.44
C ALA A 165 8.31 7.09 -5.92
N ARG A 166 7.93 8.00 -6.82
CA ARG A 166 7.83 7.79 -8.29
C ARG A 166 6.86 6.66 -8.70
N THR A 167 5.97 6.23 -7.80
CA THR A 167 4.95 5.23 -8.11
C THR A 167 3.90 5.81 -9.06
N SER A 168 3.45 5.01 -10.01
CA SER A 168 2.32 5.34 -10.89
C SER A 168 1.02 4.83 -10.28
N LEU A 169 0.13 5.75 -9.88
CA LEU A 169 -1.16 5.50 -9.21
C LEU A 169 -2.34 6.12 -9.97
N GLN A 170 -2.15 6.45 -11.27
CA GLN A 170 -3.23 7.06 -12.06
C GLN A 170 -4.46 6.16 -12.04
N GLU A 171 -5.63 6.78 -11.86
CA GLU A 171 -6.93 6.08 -11.83
C GLU A 171 -7.05 5.03 -10.70
N ALA A 172 -6.11 4.97 -9.75
CA ALA A 172 -6.18 4.04 -8.62
C ALA A 172 -7.30 4.45 -7.64
N THR A 173 -7.95 3.47 -7.01
CA THR A 173 -8.93 3.68 -5.94
C THR A 173 -8.24 3.54 -4.59
N LEU A 174 -8.17 4.64 -3.83
CA LEU A 174 -7.55 4.75 -2.50
C LEU A 174 -8.53 5.35 -1.49
N ASN A 175 -9.85 5.24 -1.75
CA ASN A 175 -10.86 5.78 -0.84
C ASN A 175 -10.69 5.19 0.56
N GLN A 176 -10.71 6.07 1.57
CA GLN A 176 -10.56 5.69 2.98
C GLN A 176 -9.24 4.94 3.29
N ALA A 177 -8.24 4.98 2.40
CA ALA A 177 -6.93 4.39 2.66
C ALA A 177 -6.17 5.17 3.74
N GLU A 178 -5.34 4.47 4.51
CA GLU A 178 -4.47 5.03 5.54
C GLU A 178 -3.06 5.23 4.95
N LEU A 179 -2.72 6.47 4.59
CA LEU A 179 -1.43 6.85 3.98
C LEU A 179 -0.58 7.72 4.92
N THR A 180 -0.85 7.71 6.22
CA THR A 180 -0.11 8.53 7.18
C THR A 180 1.40 8.29 7.06
N ASP A 181 2.20 9.37 7.01
CA ASP A 181 3.66 9.33 6.90
C ASP A 181 4.21 8.65 5.62
N THR A 182 3.38 8.41 4.60
CA THR A 182 3.79 7.80 3.32
C THR A 182 4.68 8.75 2.52
N ASP A 183 5.72 8.22 1.85
CA ASP A 183 6.52 8.95 0.87
C ASP A 183 5.92 8.78 -0.53
N LEU A 184 5.29 9.84 -1.03
CA LEU A 184 4.71 9.98 -2.37
C LEU A 184 5.54 10.94 -3.24
N THR A 185 6.81 11.18 -2.91
CA THR A 185 7.68 12.11 -3.66
C THR A 185 7.74 11.73 -5.14
N ASP A 186 7.44 12.67 -6.03
CA ASP A 186 7.38 12.47 -7.50
C ASP A 186 6.37 11.39 -7.95
N ALA A 187 5.43 10.94 -7.10
CA ALA A 187 4.39 9.97 -7.47
C ALA A 187 3.35 10.60 -8.41
N ASN A 188 2.72 9.76 -9.23
CA ASN A 188 1.64 10.20 -10.12
C ASN A 188 0.31 9.59 -9.69
N LEU A 189 -0.57 10.45 -9.13
CA LEU A 189 -1.91 10.11 -8.64
C LEU A 189 -3.01 10.76 -9.52
N ASN A 190 -2.69 11.18 -10.74
CA ASN A 190 -3.68 11.83 -11.60
C ASN A 190 -4.93 10.97 -11.76
N GLN A 191 -6.10 11.60 -11.64
CA GLN A 191 -7.41 10.94 -11.79
C GLN A 191 -7.68 9.82 -10.76
N SER A 192 -6.90 9.74 -9.68
CA SER A 192 -7.13 8.75 -8.63
C SER A 192 -8.24 9.19 -7.64
N HIS A 193 -8.78 8.24 -6.89
CA HIS A 193 -9.83 8.45 -5.93
C HIS A 193 -9.30 8.27 -4.50
N LEU A 194 -9.20 9.38 -3.73
CA LEU A 194 -8.71 9.42 -2.35
C LEU A 194 -9.76 10.01 -1.39
N ALA A 195 -11.05 9.90 -1.73
CA ALA A 195 -12.09 10.43 -0.86
C ALA A 195 -11.99 9.83 0.55
N ARG A 196 -11.97 10.71 1.58
CA ARG A 196 -11.82 10.35 3.00
C ARG A 196 -10.52 9.60 3.35
N ALA A 197 -9.49 9.63 2.50
CA ALA A 197 -8.19 9.05 2.82
C ALA A 197 -7.48 9.83 3.92
N ASP A 198 -6.69 9.14 4.73
CA ASP A 198 -5.82 9.75 5.74
C ASP A 198 -4.41 9.96 5.15
N LEU A 199 -4.14 11.18 4.76
CA LEU A 199 -2.89 11.64 4.13
C LEU A 199 -2.06 12.52 5.10
N ARG A 200 -2.24 12.36 6.39
CA ARG A 200 -1.50 13.16 7.37
C ARG A 200 0.00 12.95 7.24
N ARG A 201 0.74 14.06 7.25
CA ARG A 201 2.21 14.10 7.22
C ARG A 201 2.85 13.38 6.03
N ILE A 202 2.12 13.15 4.93
CA ILE A 202 2.73 12.61 3.71
C ILE A 202 3.87 13.49 3.21
N GLN A 203 4.83 12.87 2.55
CA GLN A 203 5.85 13.53 1.75
C GLN A 203 5.43 13.43 0.29
N ALA A 204 4.89 14.48 -0.31
CA ALA A 204 4.36 14.49 -1.67
C ALA A 204 4.94 15.64 -2.51
N ALA A 205 6.22 15.97 -2.23
CA ALA A 205 6.88 17.00 -3.02
C ALA A 205 6.93 16.59 -4.50
N ARG A 206 6.52 17.50 -5.40
CA ARG A 206 6.44 17.32 -6.85
C ARG A 206 5.52 16.18 -7.31
N ALA A 207 4.68 15.64 -6.44
CA ALA A 207 3.67 14.65 -6.82
C ALA A 207 2.59 15.28 -7.71
N HIS A 208 1.95 14.47 -8.53
CA HIS A 208 0.87 14.86 -9.43
C HIS A 208 -0.46 14.34 -8.89
N PHE A 209 -1.37 15.27 -8.58
CA PHE A 209 -2.74 15.03 -8.13
C PHE A 209 -3.76 15.66 -9.08
N ASP A 210 -3.44 15.75 -10.37
CA ASP A 210 -4.34 16.42 -11.30
C ASP A 210 -5.62 15.59 -11.47
N GLU A 211 -6.78 16.28 -11.42
CA GLU A 211 -8.11 15.65 -11.49
C GLU A 211 -8.39 14.60 -10.40
N THR A 212 -7.65 14.62 -9.31
CA THR A 212 -7.78 13.67 -8.19
C THR A 212 -8.98 14.06 -7.30
N ASP A 213 -9.77 13.08 -6.85
CA ASP A 213 -10.79 13.26 -5.83
C ASP A 213 -10.19 13.12 -4.43
N LEU A 214 -10.09 14.23 -3.71
CA LEU A 214 -9.62 14.34 -2.33
C LEU A 214 -10.75 14.80 -1.39
N THR A 215 -12.01 14.58 -1.77
CA THR A 215 -13.17 14.97 -0.98
C THR A 215 -13.07 14.44 0.45
N SER A 216 -13.13 15.35 1.44
CA SER A 216 -13.04 15.03 2.87
C SER A 216 -11.74 14.31 3.28
N ALA A 217 -10.69 14.32 2.46
CA ALA A 217 -9.38 13.75 2.81
C ALA A 217 -8.71 14.58 3.92
N VAL A 218 -7.86 13.90 4.73
CA VAL A 218 -7.13 14.55 5.83
C VAL A 218 -5.66 14.68 5.42
N LEU A 219 -5.21 15.92 5.15
CA LEU A 219 -3.86 16.28 4.73
C LEU A 219 -3.16 17.16 5.77
N GLU A 220 -3.45 16.97 7.06
CA GLU A 220 -2.79 17.75 8.12
C GLU A 220 -1.28 17.55 8.06
N ASP A 221 -0.53 18.67 8.09
CA ASP A 221 0.92 18.71 8.03
C ASP A 221 1.53 18.01 6.78
N ALA A 222 0.74 17.80 5.72
CA ALA A 222 1.21 17.21 4.47
C ALA A 222 2.24 18.14 3.78
N ARG A 223 3.25 17.56 3.16
CA ARG A 223 4.31 18.27 2.42
C ARG A 223 4.09 18.13 0.91
N LEU A 224 3.42 19.13 0.32
CA LEU A 224 3.00 19.17 -1.07
C LEU A 224 3.83 20.18 -1.93
N GLN A 225 5.04 20.52 -1.50
CA GLN A 225 5.82 21.53 -2.19
C GLN A 225 5.99 21.22 -3.68
N ARG A 226 5.60 22.17 -4.54
CA ARG A 226 5.68 22.07 -6.00
C ARG A 226 4.86 20.91 -6.60
N ALA A 227 3.93 20.35 -5.86
CA ALA A 227 2.97 19.37 -6.40
C ALA A 227 2.05 20.03 -7.43
N SER A 228 1.40 19.21 -8.25
CA SER A 228 0.33 19.65 -9.15
C SER A 228 -1.01 19.18 -8.55
N LEU A 229 -1.97 20.12 -8.44
CA LEU A 229 -3.35 19.91 -8.02
C LEU A 229 -4.33 20.47 -9.07
N VAL A 230 -3.94 20.42 -10.33
CA VAL A 230 -4.74 20.98 -11.44
C VAL A 230 -6.09 20.25 -11.53
N ARG A 231 -7.18 20.99 -11.38
CA ARG A 231 -8.55 20.45 -11.33
C ARG A 231 -8.79 19.39 -10.25
N ALA A 232 -7.95 19.33 -9.21
CA ALA A 232 -8.19 18.45 -8.06
C ALA A 232 -9.41 18.93 -7.27
N SER A 233 -10.19 17.97 -6.75
CA SER A 233 -11.38 18.20 -5.94
C SER A 233 -11.06 17.94 -4.47
N LEU A 234 -11.06 19.01 -3.64
CA LEU A 234 -10.76 18.95 -2.20
C LEU A 234 -11.89 19.50 -1.31
N PRO A 235 -13.18 19.36 -1.67
CA PRO A 235 -14.24 19.90 -0.82
C PRO A 235 -14.22 19.20 0.54
N HIS A 236 -14.39 20.01 1.61
CA HIS A 236 -14.34 19.56 3.00
C HIS A 236 -13.02 18.90 3.43
N ALA A 237 -11.95 18.98 2.63
CA ALA A 237 -10.63 18.43 3.00
C ALA A 237 -10.01 19.21 4.16
N ILE A 238 -9.18 18.55 4.97
CA ILE A 238 -8.49 19.14 6.12
C ILE A 238 -7.01 19.27 5.80
N LEU A 239 -6.54 20.50 5.52
CA LEU A 239 -5.15 20.81 5.16
C LEU A 239 -4.43 21.66 6.23
N ARG A 240 -4.78 21.49 7.50
CA ARG A 240 -4.18 22.27 8.58
C ARG A 240 -2.66 22.12 8.57
N GLY A 241 -1.96 23.25 8.59
CA GLY A 241 -0.49 23.26 8.61
C GLY A 241 0.20 22.72 7.35
N ALA A 242 -0.55 22.35 6.31
CA ALA A 242 0.03 21.78 5.09
C ALA A 242 0.96 22.76 4.37
N ASP A 243 2.05 22.24 3.82
CA ASP A 243 3.02 23.00 3.02
C ASP A 243 2.71 22.87 1.52
N LEU A 244 2.02 23.88 0.98
CA LEU A 244 1.60 24.00 -0.41
C LEU A 244 2.45 25.01 -1.19
N ARG A 245 3.69 25.26 -0.77
CA ARG A 245 4.56 26.24 -1.43
C ARG A 245 4.87 25.85 -2.88
N GLY A 246 4.60 26.76 -3.77
CA GLY A 246 4.89 26.58 -5.21
C GLY A 246 3.98 25.55 -5.91
N VAL A 247 2.89 25.10 -5.28
CA VAL A 247 1.90 24.18 -5.86
C VAL A 247 1.20 24.82 -7.07
N ASP A 248 0.80 24.03 -8.07
CA ASP A 248 -0.08 24.46 -9.14
C ASP A 248 -1.54 24.16 -8.78
N LEU A 249 -2.38 25.21 -8.67
CA LEU A 249 -3.76 25.14 -8.20
C LEU A 249 -4.78 25.43 -9.30
N ARG A 250 -4.42 25.35 -10.55
CA ARG A 250 -5.32 25.68 -11.65
C ARG A 250 -6.62 24.91 -11.55
N ASP A 251 -7.73 25.64 -11.40
CA ASP A 251 -9.09 25.11 -11.32
C ASP A 251 -9.30 24.09 -10.17
N ALA A 252 -8.48 24.12 -9.12
CA ALA A 252 -8.64 23.27 -7.95
C ALA A 252 -9.79 23.78 -7.07
N ASP A 253 -10.57 22.87 -6.50
CA ASP A 253 -11.73 23.16 -5.65
C ASP A 253 -11.42 22.86 -4.17
N PHE A 254 -11.34 23.92 -3.35
CA PHE A 254 -11.18 23.87 -1.89
C PHE A 254 -12.47 24.30 -1.16
N THR A 255 -13.64 24.09 -1.75
CA THR A 255 -14.91 24.46 -1.14
C THR A 255 -15.04 23.84 0.25
N ASP A 256 -15.33 24.70 1.26
CA ASP A 256 -15.49 24.30 2.67
C ASP A 256 -14.28 23.57 3.29
N ALA A 257 -13.09 23.65 2.68
CA ALA A 257 -11.87 23.03 3.22
C ALA A 257 -11.34 23.80 4.44
N ASP A 258 -10.67 23.10 5.35
CA ASP A 258 -9.94 23.71 6.47
C ASP A 258 -8.46 23.89 6.12
N LEU A 259 -8.09 25.12 5.79
CA LEU A 259 -6.74 25.54 5.40
C LEU A 259 -5.98 26.22 6.56
N THR A 260 -6.44 26.05 7.81
CA THR A 260 -5.85 26.74 8.96
C THR A 260 -4.34 26.54 9.03
N GLY A 261 -3.58 27.63 8.96
CA GLY A 261 -2.11 27.61 9.04
C GLY A 261 -1.38 27.09 7.80
N ALA A 262 -2.08 26.70 6.72
CA ALA A 262 -1.46 26.21 5.49
C ALA A 262 -0.62 27.30 4.78
N ASP A 263 0.44 26.90 4.09
CA ASP A 263 1.40 27.79 3.43
C ASP A 263 1.33 27.66 1.89
N PHE A 264 0.71 28.66 1.24
CA PHE A 264 0.56 28.75 -0.22
C PHE A 264 1.58 29.70 -0.89
N ARG A 265 2.64 30.11 -0.21
CA ARG A 265 3.60 31.04 -0.79
C ARG A 265 4.19 30.53 -2.10
N GLY A 266 4.11 31.34 -3.13
CA GLY A 266 4.57 30.97 -4.47
C GLY A 266 3.68 29.96 -5.21
N ALA A 267 2.49 29.66 -4.68
CA ALA A 267 1.49 28.85 -5.38
C ALA A 267 1.07 29.55 -6.69
N LYS A 268 0.82 28.74 -7.72
CA LYS A 268 0.46 29.19 -9.07
C LYS A 268 -1.04 29.07 -9.28
N ASN A 269 -1.58 29.87 -10.18
CA ASN A 269 -2.96 29.83 -10.64
C ASN A 269 -4.01 29.98 -9.52
N LEU A 270 -3.69 30.71 -8.44
CA LEU A 270 -4.59 31.00 -7.32
C LEU A 270 -5.91 31.64 -7.73
N LEU A 271 -5.94 32.41 -8.82
CA LEU A 271 -7.13 33.12 -9.30
C LEU A 271 -8.20 32.22 -9.92
N THR A 272 -7.83 31.01 -10.33
CA THR A 272 -8.75 30.04 -10.91
C THR A 272 -9.18 28.99 -9.88
N ALA A 273 -8.51 28.90 -8.74
CA ALA A 273 -8.88 28.00 -7.64
C ALA A 273 -10.08 28.51 -6.87
N GLU A 274 -10.97 27.62 -6.46
CA GLU A 274 -12.16 27.93 -5.68
C GLU A 274 -11.92 27.73 -4.18
N PHE A 275 -12.23 28.75 -3.36
CA PHE A 275 -12.06 28.73 -1.90
C PHE A 275 -13.35 29.10 -1.17
N LYS A 276 -14.51 28.87 -1.77
CA LYS A 276 -15.81 29.19 -1.16
C LYS A 276 -15.97 28.44 0.17
N GLY A 277 -16.31 29.17 1.24
CA GLY A 277 -16.50 28.59 2.56
C GLY A 277 -15.23 28.08 3.26
N ALA A 278 -14.07 28.09 2.60
CA ALA A 278 -12.84 27.59 3.18
C ALA A 278 -12.39 28.40 4.42
N VAL A 279 -11.96 27.69 5.47
CA VAL A 279 -11.39 28.29 6.68
C VAL A 279 -9.93 28.65 6.42
N ARG A 280 -9.57 29.95 6.43
CA ARG A 280 -8.24 30.47 6.06
C ARG A 280 -7.46 31.06 7.22
N LYS A 281 -7.77 30.71 8.46
CA LYS A 281 -7.12 31.31 9.65
C LYS A 281 -5.60 31.00 9.64
N GLY A 282 -4.78 32.04 9.60
CA GLY A 282 -3.32 31.90 9.65
C GLY A 282 -2.68 31.33 8.38
N THR A 283 -3.42 31.23 7.26
CA THR A 283 -2.84 30.86 5.95
C THR A 283 -1.82 31.91 5.50
N ARG A 284 -0.85 31.47 4.71
CA ARG A 284 0.16 32.33 4.09
C ARG A 284 0.07 32.21 2.57
N GLY A 285 0.21 33.33 1.87
CA GLY A 285 0.29 33.36 0.40
C GLY A 285 -1.07 33.31 -0.31
N LEU A 286 -2.20 33.22 0.39
CA LEU A 286 -3.53 33.46 -0.19
C LEU A 286 -3.89 34.95 -0.10
N PRO A 287 -4.62 35.45 -1.10
CA PRO A 287 -5.19 36.81 -1.02
C PRO A 287 -6.19 36.88 0.16
N PRO A 288 -6.38 38.08 0.75
CA PRO A 288 -7.30 38.29 1.87
C PRO A 288 -8.76 37.97 1.53
#